data_ee655ca8b1a842425579c6201ed781df
#
_entry.id   ee655ca8b1a842425579c6201ed781df
#
_cell.length_a   1.000
_cell.length_b   1.000
_cell.length_c   1.000
_cell.angle_alpha   90.00
_cell.angle_beta   90.00
_cell.angle_gamma   90.00
#
_symmetry.space_group_name_H-M   'P 1'
#
loop_
_entity.id
_entity.type
_entity.pdbx_description
1 polymer ?
#
loop_
_entity_poly.entity_id
_entity_poly.type
_entity_poly.pdbx_seq_one_letter_code
_entity_poly.pdbx_strand_id
1 'polypeptide(L)'
;MSTNEKKKILDLCLGKAQSLTGLVDYADDSVVSKTLLDKSAGTLTLFAFAAGQGLSEHTSPYDATVHVLDGKAQIVIDGESIEVTAGELIVMPADVPHSLTAQERFKMLLIMIRN
;
A
#
# COMPACT_ATOMS: atom_id res chain seq x y z
N MET A 1 -14.90 -9.31 -23.88
CA MET A 1 -14.67 -9.21 -23.30
C MET A 1 -14.24 -8.89 -22.62
N SER A 2 -14.37 -8.77 -22.43
CA SER A 2 -14.04 -8.40 -21.85
C SER A 2 -13.48 -8.19 -21.10
N THR A 3 -13.57 -8.25 -20.55
CA THR A 3 -12.93 -8.02 -19.73
C THR A 3 -11.73 -8.01 -19.73
N ASN A 4 -11.45 -8.49 -19.98
CA ASN A 4 -10.38 -8.55 -20.19
C ASN A 4 -9.69 -7.60 -20.69
N GLU A 5 -10.38 -6.98 -21.13
CA GLU A 5 -9.76 -5.85 -21.56
C GLU A 5 -9.23 -5.07 -20.47
N LYS A 6 -9.63 -5.36 -19.28
CA LYS A 6 -8.92 -4.83 -18.19
C LYS A 6 -7.69 -5.60 -18.05
N LYS A 7 -6.66 -5.11 -18.64
CA LYS A 7 -5.36 -5.66 -18.43
C LYS A 7 -5.02 -5.45 -16.97
N LYS A 8 -4.75 -6.51 -16.25
CA LYS A 8 -4.36 -6.41 -14.87
C LYS A 8 -2.95 -5.88 -14.77
N ILE A 9 -2.69 -5.07 -13.74
CA ILE A 9 -1.35 -4.53 -13.52
C ILE A 9 -0.32 -5.64 -13.36
N LEU A 10 -0.72 -6.79 -12.83
CA LEU A 10 0.16 -7.94 -12.73
C LEU A 10 0.73 -8.36 -14.08
N ASP A 11 -0.07 -8.28 -15.14
CA ASP A 11 0.37 -8.67 -16.47
C ASP A 11 1.53 -7.83 -16.97
N LEU A 12 1.63 -6.59 -16.53
CA LEU A 12 2.74 -5.72 -16.90
C LEU A 12 4.04 -6.14 -16.22
N CYS A 13 3.94 -6.88 -15.12
CA CYS A 13 5.09 -7.28 -14.32
C CYS A 13 5.57 -8.69 -14.58
N LEU A 14 4.75 -9.52 -15.25
CA LEU A 14 5.11 -10.91 -15.47
C LEU A 14 6.27 -11.01 -16.44
N GLY A 15 7.44 -11.39 -15.91
CA GLY A 15 8.65 -11.51 -16.69
C GLY A 15 9.22 -10.20 -17.19
N LYS A 16 8.75 -9.08 -16.63
CA LYS A 16 9.18 -7.74 -17.03
C LYS A 16 9.45 -6.90 -15.82
N ALA A 17 10.54 -6.15 -15.85
CA ALA A 17 10.87 -5.25 -14.76
C ALA A 17 10.07 -3.97 -14.90
N GLN A 18 9.50 -3.49 -13.79
CA GLN A 18 8.73 -2.25 -13.75
C GLN A 18 9.21 -1.39 -12.59
N SER A 19 9.15 -0.08 -12.77
CA SER A 19 9.38 0.83 -11.67
C SER A 19 8.14 0.82 -10.76
N LEU A 20 8.31 0.48 -9.50
CA LEU A 20 7.18 0.42 -8.58
C LEU A 20 6.50 1.78 -8.44
N THR A 21 7.27 2.85 -8.37
CA THR A 21 6.69 4.20 -8.22
C THR A 21 5.94 4.63 -9.47
N GLY A 22 6.26 4.04 -10.62
CA GLY A 22 5.59 4.35 -11.87
C GLY A 22 4.30 3.57 -12.11
N LEU A 23 4.01 2.59 -11.25
CA LEU A 23 2.82 1.75 -11.43
C LEU A 23 1.57 2.36 -10.81
N VAL A 24 1.71 3.36 -9.95
CA VAL A 24 0.57 4.03 -9.33
C VAL A 24 0.86 5.53 -9.31
N ASP A 25 -0.15 6.33 -9.64
CA ASP A 25 -0.01 7.78 -9.72
C ASP A 25 -0.79 8.46 -8.60
N TYR A 26 -0.28 9.61 -8.15
CA TYR A 26 -1.03 10.46 -7.23
C TYR A 26 -2.23 11.06 -7.95
N ALA A 27 -3.31 11.25 -7.22
CA ALA A 27 -4.47 11.99 -7.71
C ALA A 27 -4.86 12.99 -6.63
N ASP A 28 -5.29 14.18 -7.05
CA ASP A 28 -5.62 15.27 -6.12
C ASP A 28 -6.67 14.82 -5.11
N ASP A 29 -6.40 15.10 -3.83
CA ASP A 29 -7.32 14.87 -2.73
C ASP A 29 -7.82 13.43 -2.64
N SER A 30 -6.98 12.47 -3.06
CA SER A 30 -7.42 11.08 -3.19
C SER A 30 -6.42 10.09 -2.64
N VAL A 31 -6.92 8.90 -2.34
CA VAL A 31 -6.11 7.71 -2.14
C VAL A 31 -6.37 6.83 -3.35
N VAL A 32 -5.31 6.53 -4.09
CA VAL A 32 -5.40 5.64 -5.25
C VAL A 32 -4.81 4.29 -4.86
N SER A 33 -5.54 3.22 -5.13
CA SER A 33 -5.03 1.87 -4.86
C SER A 33 -5.10 1.02 -6.12
N LYS A 34 -4.11 0.18 -6.31
CA LYS A 34 -4.07 -0.77 -7.42
C LYS A 34 -3.61 -2.11 -6.89
N THR A 35 -4.44 -3.12 -7.06
CA THR A 35 -4.10 -4.47 -6.64
C THR A 35 -3.19 -5.10 -7.69
N LEU A 36 -1.97 -5.44 -7.27
CA LEU A 36 -0.99 -6.09 -8.13
C LEU A 36 -1.23 -7.59 -8.16
N LEU A 37 -1.49 -8.17 -7.00
CA LEU A 37 -1.69 -9.61 -6.84
C LEU A 37 -2.71 -9.85 -5.75
N ASP A 38 -3.70 -10.69 -6.03
CA ASP A 38 -4.71 -11.07 -5.05
C ASP A 38 -4.95 -12.58 -5.14
N LYS A 39 -4.43 -13.28 -4.15
CA LYS A 39 -4.52 -14.73 -4.07
C LYS A 39 -5.00 -15.12 -2.68
N SER A 40 -5.44 -16.37 -2.54
CA SER A 40 -5.88 -16.85 -1.23
C SER A 40 -4.76 -16.75 -0.18
N ALA A 41 -3.51 -16.88 -0.61
CA ALA A 41 -2.35 -16.83 0.29
C ALA A 41 -1.95 -15.40 0.66
N GLY A 42 -2.39 -14.39 -0.07
CA GLY A 42 -2.04 -13.02 0.25
C GLY A 42 -2.26 -12.05 -0.89
N THR A 43 -1.95 -10.78 -0.60
CA THR A 43 -2.15 -9.70 -1.57
C THR A 43 -0.93 -8.81 -1.64
N LEU A 44 -0.75 -8.20 -2.82
CA LEU A 44 0.18 -7.09 -3.02
C LEU A 44 -0.65 -5.94 -3.59
N THR A 45 -0.68 -4.80 -2.88
CA THR A 45 -1.47 -3.64 -3.29
C THR A 45 -0.61 -2.40 -3.25
N LEU A 46 -0.65 -1.63 -4.34
CA LEU A 46 0.04 -0.34 -4.42
C LEU A 46 -0.93 0.76 -4.02
N PHE A 47 -0.43 1.73 -3.27
CA PHE A 47 -1.21 2.89 -2.85
C PHE A 47 -0.45 4.17 -3.16
N ALA A 48 -1.19 5.21 -3.55
CA ALA A 48 -0.67 6.56 -3.65
C ALA A 48 -1.61 7.47 -2.85
N PHE A 49 -1.08 8.13 -1.84
CA PHE A 49 -1.86 9.02 -0.96
C PHE A 49 -1.51 10.46 -1.27
N ALA A 50 -2.50 11.27 -1.61
CA ALA A 50 -2.31 12.71 -1.68
C ALA A 50 -2.11 13.25 -0.27
N ALA A 51 -1.44 14.40 -0.13
CA ALA A 51 -1.27 15.03 1.18
C ALA A 51 -2.63 15.26 1.83
N GLY A 52 -2.72 14.98 3.11
CA GLY A 52 -3.97 15.13 3.88
C GLY A 52 -4.85 13.90 3.90
N GLN A 53 -4.55 12.91 3.09
CA GLN A 53 -5.34 11.69 3.02
C GLN A 53 -4.79 10.63 3.96
N GLY A 54 -5.56 9.57 4.20
CA GLY A 54 -5.13 8.49 5.08
C GLY A 54 -6.11 7.35 5.11
N LEU A 55 -5.82 6.38 5.96
CA LEU A 55 -6.71 5.26 6.24
C LEU A 55 -6.99 5.30 7.74
N SER A 56 -8.27 5.28 8.09
CA SER A 56 -8.70 5.35 9.49
C SER A 56 -8.28 4.10 10.26
N GLU A 57 -8.31 4.21 11.58
CA GLU A 57 -7.87 3.13 12.45
C GLU A 57 -8.71 1.87 12.24
N HIS A 58 -8.03 0.76 12.11
CA HIS A 58 -8.65 -0.56 11.91
C HIS A 58 -7.67 -1.64 12.33
N THR A 59 -8.14 -2.88 12.36
CA THR A 59 -7.30 -4.05 12.63
C THR A 59 -7.39 -5.01 11.46
N SER A 60 -6.41 -5.90 11.38
CA SER A 60 -6.38 -6.97 10.40
C SER A 60 -6.01 -8.26 11.12
N PRO A 61 -6.57 -9.41 10.73
CA PRO A 61 -6.20 -10.68 11.34
C PRO A 61 -4.82 -11.18 10.91
N TYR A 62 -4.16 -10.49 9.99
CA TYR A 62 -2.85 -10.88 9.47
C TYR A 62 -1.85 -9.75 9.65
N ASP A 63 -0.56 -10.11 9.76
CA ASP A 63 0.50 -9.10 9.72
C ASP A 63 0.46 -8.41 8.36
N ALA A 64 0.61 -7.09 8.36
CA ALA A 64 0.60 -6.31 7.15
C ALA A 64 1.92 -5.55 7.03
N THR A 65 2.67 -5.81 5.97
CA THR A 65 3.95 -5.15 5.73
C THR A 65 3.75 -3.97 4.79
N VAL A 66 4.20 -2.81 5.24
CA VAL A 66 4.17 -1.58 4.44
C VAL A 66 5.60 -1.26 4.01
N HIS A 67 5.81 -1.16 2.71
CA HIS A 67 7.08 -0.71 2.14
C HIS A 67 6.82 0.64 1.49
N VAL A 68 7.40 1.70 2.05
CA VAL A 68 7.22 3.05 1.51
C VAL A 68 8.13 3.23 0.31
N LEU A 69 7.56 3.66 -0.80
CA LEU A 69 8.24 3.77 -2.09
C LEU A 69 8.64 5.20 -2.45
N ASP A 70 7.86 6.16 -1.96
CA ASP A 70 8.07 7.59 -2.28
C ASP A 70 7.47 8.39 -1.13
N GLY A 71 8.13 9.46 -0.72
CA GLY A 71 7.67 10.32 0.36
C GLY A 71 7.82 9.71 1.74
N LYS A 72 6.95 10.08 2.65
CA LYS A 72 6.93 9.56 4.02
C LYS A 72 5.51 9.32 4.49
N ALA A 73 5.33 8.21 5.20
CA ALA A 73 4.06 7.87 5.82
C ALA A 73 4.14 8.09 7.33
N GLN A 74 3.04 8.56 7.92
CA GLN A 74 2.86 8.55 9.36
C GLN A 74 1.97 7.36 9.68
N ILE A 75 2.48 6.40 10.41
CA ILE A 75 1.74 5.18 10.74
C ILE A 75 1.59 5.12 12.25
N VAL A 76 0.35 4.97 12.70
CA VAL A 76 0.06 4.83 14.13
C VAL A 76 -0.26 3.38 14.40
N ILE A 77 0.52 2.76 15.29
CA ILE A 77 0.34 1.36 15.66
C ILE A 77 0.14 1.33 17.18
N ASP A 78 -1.03 0.87 17.60
CA ASP A 78 -1.38 0.79 19.02
C ASP A 78 -1.15 2.14 19.74
N GLY A 79 -1.56 3.22 19.07
CA GLY A 79 -1.45 4.57 19.62
C GLY A 79 -0.09 5.23 19.46
N GLU A 80 0.90 4.51 18.95
CA GLU A 80 2.26 5.06 18.79
C GLU A 80 2.50 5.46 17.35
N SER A 81 2.89 6.72 17.13
CA SER A 81 3.13 7.26 15.80
C SER A 81 4.56 6.97 15.35
N ILE A 82 4.69 6.42 14.16
CA ILE A 82 5.98 6.03 13.59
C ILE A 82 6.07 6.63 12.19
N GLU A 83 7.18 7.29 11.90
CA GLU A 83 7.43 7.83 10.57
C GLU A 83 8.22 6.81 9.76
N VAL A 84 7.74 6.50 8.55
CA VAL A 84 8.39 5.55 7.65
C VAL A 84 8.66 6.28 6.33
N THR A 85 9.93 6.34 5.93
CA THR A 85 10.32 7.07 4.73
C THR A 85 10.62 6.12 3.57
N ALA A 86 10.69 6.69 2.37
CA ALA A 86 10.97 5.92 1.15
C ALA A 86 12.17 5.00 1.34
N GLY A 87 12.01 3.74 0.97
CA GLY A 87 13.04 2.72 1.11
C GLY A 87 12.95 1.93 2.41
N GLU A 88 12.09 2.37 3.35
CA GLU A 88 11.92 1.67 4.62
C GLU A 88 10.65 0.83 4.60
N LEU A 89 10.61 -0.18 5.46
CA LEU A 89 9.38 -0.95 5.65
C LEU A 89 9.07 -1.06 7.14
N ILE A 90 7.80 -1.33 7.41
CA ILE A 90 7.33 -1.62 8.76
C ILE A 90 6.31 -2.75 8.67
N VAL A 91 6.27 -3.60 9.68
CA VAL A 91 5.24 -4.64 9.77
C VAL A 91 4.24 -4.21 10.82
N MET A 92 2.99 -4.07 10.42
CA MET A 92 1.89 -3.78 11.34
C MET A 92 1.37 -5.12 11.86
N PRO A 93 1.49 -5.38 13.18
CA PRO A 93 1.14 -6.71 13.71
C PRO A 93 -0.34 -7.03 13.57
N ALA A 94 -0.63 -8.30 13.41
CA ALA A 94 -2.01 -8.79 13.38
C ALA A 94 -2.75 -8.39 14.66
N ASP A 95 -4.02 -8.04 14.51
CA ASP A 95 -4.95 -7.77 15.61
C ASP A 95 -4.59 -6.53 16.45
N VAL A 96 -3.66 -5.71 15.99
CA VAL A 96 -3.28 -4.48 16.67
C VAL A 96 -3.81 -3.30 15.86
N PRO A 97 -4.51 -2.34 16.50
CA PRO A 97 -5.07 -1.19 15.78
C PRO A 97 -3.99 -0.36 15.10
N HIS A 98 -4.25 0.03 13.87
CA HIS A 98 -3.30 0.86 13.12
C HIS A 98 -4.04 1.82 12.19
N SER A 99 -3.39 2.94 11.88
CA SER A 99 -3.89 3.91 10.92
C SER A 99 -2.73 4.53 10.16
N LEU A 100 -3.02 5.12 9.01
CA LEU A 100 -2.02 5.77 8.18
C LEU A 100 -2.47 7.19 7.86
N THR A 101 -1.53 8.12 7.85
CA THR A 101 -1.80 9.52 7.52
C THR A 101 -0.70 10.06 6.62
N ALA A 102 -1.09 10.83 5.62
CA ALA A 102 -0.16 11.49 4.71
C ALA A 102 -0.06 12.97 5.06
N GLN A 103 0.96 13.37 5.82
CA GLN A 103 1.27 14.78 6.02
C GLN A 103 1.79 15.35 4.73
N GLU A 104 2.61 14.58 4.02
CA GLU A 104 2.96 14.86 2.64
C GLU A 104 2.57 13.63 1.83
N ARG A 105 2.47 13.79 0.52
CA ARG A 105 2.08 12.68 -0.34
C ARG A 105 3.09 11.54 -0.24
N PHE A 106 2.62 10.30 -0.34
CA PHE A 106 3.52 9.15 -0.34
C PHE A 106 2.91 7.98 -1.10
N LYS A 107 3.77 7.10 -1.56
CA LYS A 107 3.39 5.84 -2.20
C LYS A 107 3.92 4.68 -1.37
N MET A 108 3.17 3.60 -1.34
CA MET A 108 3.58 2.41 -0.61
C MET A 108 3.11 1.14 -1.30
N LEU A 109 3.80 0.05 -1.01
CA LEU A 109 3.37 -1.29 -1.36
C LEU A 109 2.93 -1.97 -0.06
N LEU A 110 1.71 -2.47 -0.07
CA LEU A 110 1.17 -3.22 1.07
C LEU A 110 1.26 -4.71 0.72
N ILE A 111 1.93 -5.45 1.57
CA ILE A 111 2.12 -6.90 1.42
C ILE A 111 1.39 -7.57 2.57
N MET A 112 0.39 -8.36 2.26
CA MET A 112 -0.37 -9.08 3.27
C MET A 112 -0.31 -10.57 2.96
N ILE A 113 0.19 -11.33 3.90
CA ILE A 113 0.29 -12.78 3.77
C ILE A 113 -0.72 -13.41 4.70
N ARG A 114 -1.59 -14.22 4.14
CA ARG A 114 -2.63 -14.93 4.90
C ARG A 114 -2.18 -16.35 5.14
N ASN A 115 -2.49 -16.86 6.30
CA ASN A 115 -2.16 -18.25 6.59
C ASN A 115 -3.27 -18.95 7.35
#